data_6377b2e269d85428f82ce4fdf8c3ad27
#
_entry.id   6377b2e269d85428f82ce4fdf8c3ad27
#
_cell.length_a   1.000
_cell.length_b   1.000
_cell.length_c   1.000
_cell.angle_alpha   90.00
_cell.angle_beta   90.00
_cell.angle_gamma   90.00
#
_symmetry.space_group_name_H-M   'P 1'
#
loop_
_entity.id
_entity.type
_entity.pdbx_description
1 polymer ?
#
loop_
_entity_poly.entity_id
_entity_poly.type
_entity_poly.pdbx_seq_one_letter_code
_entity_poly.pdbx_strand_id
1 'polypeptide(L)'
;PFITENTEYVVAGTRFAVPTDDQNGDVPINSFKENFKGVISFIGVNKETGDMNLSFQIEAPGVNFDLSHAGKGKSHGWFFFSCYNSEQANSLLEVNASQNDKDFIMAVNWKKAEEYLKAGKGRKVKTQYAHNTWNEETHTATSKMEQEVTVLSAKELKDICYFMPTPKSPHGCDVDPTGEYIIGSGKLAAMIPVHSFSKMLKAIENKEFSGEYDGIPILKYESTLHGEVQKPGLGPLHTEFDGKGNAYTSMFVSSEVVKWDIKTLKVLDRQPTFYSVGHLMVAGGDTSKPFGKYLVAYNKITKDRFLPTGPELTQSAQLFDISGDKMKLLLDFPTFGEPHYAQAAPAELFTKNQLKFYDIAKNKHPYATKGEAESKVVRQGNKVHVYMTSIRSHFAPDNIEGIKVGDEVYF
;
A
#
# COMPACT_ATOMS: atom_id res chain seq x y z
N PRO A 1 5.58 1.89 -1.40
CA PRO A 1 5.93 3.29 -1.67
C PRO A 1 4.68 4.15 -1.78
N PHE A 2 4.79 5.41 -1.42
CA PHE A 2 3.73 6.39 -1.52
C PHE A 2 4.29 7.75 -1.94
N ILE A 3 3.45 8.63 -2.49
CA ILE A 3 3.88 9.94 -2.97
C ILE A 3 3.49 11.03 -1.96
N THR A 4 4.36 12.03 -1.74
CA THR A 4 4.05 13.18 -0.90
C THR A 4 2.96 14.05 -1.52
N GLU A 5 2.21 14.79 -0.69
CA GLU A 5 1.00 15.54 -1.10
C GLU A 5 1.20 16.42 -2.34
N ASN A 6 2.33 17.10 -2.43
CA ASN A 6 2.62 17.97 -3.56
C ASN A 6 3.62 17.34 -4.55
N THR A 7 3.78 16.04 -4.55
CA THR A 7 4.67 15.32 -5.47
C THR A 7 6.14 15.77 -5.33
N GLU A 8 6.59 16.05 -4.11
CA GLU A 8 8.00 16.36 -3.85
C GLU A 8 8.85 15.10 -3.96
N TYR A 9 8.35 14.00 -3.36
CA TYR A 9 9.04 12.73 -3.30
C TYR A 9 8.08 11.56 -3.51
N VAL A 10 8.57 10.53 -4.16
CA VAL A 10 8.09 9.16 -3.95
C VAL A 10 8.95 8.58 -2.81
N VAL A 11 8.30 8.09 -1.76
CA VAL A 11 8.97 7.58 -0.57
C VAL A 11 8.77 6.08 -0.44
N ALA A 12 9.84 5.35 -0.20
CA ALA A 12 9.81 3.90 -0.06
C ALA A 12 10.66 3.45 1.14
N GLY A 13 10.12 2.59 1.96
CA GLY A 13 10.83 1.89 3.04
C GLY A 13 11.19 0.46 2.61
N THR A 14 12.27 -0.08 3.16
CA THR A 14 12.65 -1.47 2.94
C THR A 14 11.68 -2.42 3.64
N ARG A 15 11.11 -3.38 2.90
CA ARG A 15 10.19 -4.38 3.45
C ARG A 15 10.85 -5.25 4.53
N PHE A 16 12.13 -5.50 4.36
CA PHE A 16 12.99 -6.16 5.34
C PHE A 16 14.18 -5.27 5.65
N ALA A 17 14.64 -5.30 6.89
CA ALA A 17 15.87 -4.62 7.25
C ALA A 17 17.03 -5.13 6.38
N VAL A 18 17.89 -4.22 5.95
CA VAL A 18 19.01 -4.50 5.06
C VAL A 18 20.34 -4.34 5.80
N PRO A 19 21.39 -5.09 5.42
CA PRO A 19 22.72 -4.88 5.96
C PRO A 19 23.21 -3.48 5.58
N THR A 20 23.82 -2.79 6.52
CA THR A 20 24.46 -1.49 6.29
C THR A 20 25.93 -1.68 5.99
N ASP A 21 26.39 -0.91 5.01
CA ASP A 21 27.79 -0.76 4.63
C ASP A 21 28.50 -2.02 4.14
N ASP A 22 29.32 -1.89 3.15
CA ASP A 22 30.48 -2.59 2.59
C ASP A 22 30.75 -4.06 3.01
N GLN A 23 29.86 -4.66 3.74
CA GLN A 23 30.00 -6.04 4.12
C GLN A 23 29.54 -6.89 2.93
N ASN A 24 30.46 -7.46 2.24
CA ASN A 24 30.34 -8.31 1.07
C ASN A 24 29.39 -9.52 1.21
N GLY A 25 28.20 -9.32 1.73
CA GLY A 25 27.13 -10.31 1.78
C GLY A 25 27.12 -11.24 3.00
N ASP A 26 28.19 -11.33 3.76
CA ASP A 26 28.31 -12.27 4.88
C ASP A 26 28.09 -11.60 6.25
N VAL A 27 26.96 -10.94 6.42
CA VAL A 27 26.59 -10.36 7.72
C VAL A 27 25.99 -11.46 8.61
N PRO A 28 26.65 -11.81 9.74
CA PRO A 28 26.10 -12.80 10.65
C PRO A 28 24.73 -12.40 11.19
N ILE A 29 23.75 -13.28 11.14
CA ILE A 29 22.39 -13.00 11.60
C ILE A 29 22.30 -12.70 13.10
N ASN A 30 23.23 -13.17 13.89
CA ASN A 30 23.32 -12.86 15.32
C ASN A 30 23.78 -11.41 15.60
N SER A 31 24.25 -10.68 14.59
CA SER A 31 24.58 -9.26 14.67
C SER A 31 23.52 -8.37 14.01
N PHE A 32 22.30 -8.86 13.89
CA PHE A 32 21.20 -8.17 13.18
C PHE A 32 20.99 -6.74 13.72
N LYS A 33 20.99 -6.56 15.04
CA LYS A 33 20.71 -5.29 15.67
C LYS A 33 21.72 -4.19 15.27
N GLU A 34 22.98 -4.55 15.17
CA GLU A 34 24.07 -3.64 14.82
C GLU A 34 24.18 -3.39 13.33
N ASN A 35 24.00 -4.45 12.54
CA ASN A 35 24.37 -4.48 11.13
C ASN A 35 23.21 -4.37 10.15
N PHE A 36 21.95 -4.52 10.62
CA PHE A 36 20.78 -4.38 9.76
C PHE A 36 19.98 -3.15 10.14
N LYS A 37 19.55 -2.40 9.15
CA LYS A 37 18.76 -1.17 9.31
C LYS A 37 17.54 -1.18 8.40
N GLY A 38 16.49 -0.52 8.85
CA GLY A 38 15.44 -0.06 7.98
C GLY A 38 15.94 1.15 7.19
N VAL A 39 15.72 1.18 5.89
CA VAL A 39 16.14 2.29 5.04
C VAL A 39 14.92 2.90 4.37
N ILE A 40 14.78 4.21 4.52
CA ILE A 40 13.72 4.99 3.88
C ILE A 40 14.35 5.83 2.79
N SER A 41 13.94 5.61 1.55
CA SER A 41 14.43 6.30 0.37
C SER A 41 13.46 7.40 -0.06
N PHE A 42 13.97 8.61 -0.22
CA PHE A 42 13.25 9.77 -0.74
C PHE A 42 13.70 10.02 -2.18
N ILE A 43 12.83 9.74 -3.12
CA ILE A 43 13.05 9.83 -4.55
C ILE A 43 12.38 11.11 -5.03
N GLY A 44 13.17 12.12 -5.36
CA GLY A 44 12.68 13.41 -5.86
C GLY A 44 12.02 13.26 -7.22
N VAL A 45 10.93 13.98 -7.43
CA VAL A 45 10.15 13.95 -8.67
C VAL A 45 10.25 15.30 -9.39
N ASN A 46 10.72 15.28 -10.62
CA ASN A 46 10.59 16.42 -11.51
C ASN A 46 9.17 16.44 -12.10
N LYS A 47 8.36 17.41 -11.70
CA LYS A 47 6.94 17.48 -12.11
C LYS A 47 6.73 17.78 -13.57
N GLU A 48 7.71 18.38 -14.23
CA GLU A 48 7.61 18.77 -15.65
C GLU A 48 7.94 17.59 -16.57
N THR A 49 8.95 16.83 -16.22
CA THR A 49 9.43 15.71 -17.05
C THR A 49 8.97 14.35 -16.57
N GLY A 50 8.58 14.21 -15.29
CA GLY A 50 8.28 12.93 -14.64
C GLY A 50 9.53 12.16 -14.21
N ASP A 51 10.73 12.73 -14.40
CA ASP A 51 11.97 12.08 -13.99
C ASP A 51 12.06 11.93 -12.48
N MET A 52 12.59 10.81 -12.04
CA MET A 52 12.77 10.48 -10.64
C MET A 52 14.23 10.20 -10.32
N ASN A 53 14.73 10.82 -9.25
CA ASN A 53 16.11 10.64 -8.79
C ASN A 53 16.15 10.43 -7.28
N LEU A 54 16.93 9.46 -6.82
CA LEU A 54 17.17 9.25 -5.39
C LEU A 54 17.85 10.48 -4.79
N SER A 55 17.13 11.19 -3.92
CA SER A 55 17.60 12.45 -3.36
C SER A 55 18.40 12.24 -2.07
N PHE A 56 17.84 11.46 -1.15
CA PHE A 56 18.49 11.10 0.12
C PHE A 56 17.83 9.88 0.73
N GLN A 57 18.47 9.34 1.76
CA GLN A 57 17.91 8.23 2.55
C GLN A 57 17.96 8.55 4.05
N ILE A 58 17.04 7.94 4.78
CA ILE A 58 17.06 7.94 6.25
C ILE A 58 17.25 6.50 6.70
N GLU A 59 18.23 6.29 7.55
CA GLU A 59 18.54 5.02 8.17
C GLU A 59 17.88 4.96 9.55
N ALA A 60 17.05 3.96 9.75
CA ALA A 60 16.30 3.69 10.97
C ALA A 60 16.81 2.41 11.65
N PRO A 61 16.38 2.08 12.87
CA PRO A 61 16.64 0.76 13.46
C PRO A 61 16.23 -0.39 12.55
N GLY A 62 16.70 -1.58 12.85
CA GLY A 62 16.39 -2.80 12.11
C GLY A 62 14.92 -3.24 12.26
N VAL A 63 14.01 -2.43 11.77
CA VAL A 63 12.57 -2.73 11.67
C VAL A 63 12.20 -3.10 10.23
N ASN A 64 11.12 -3.85 10.08
CA ASN A 64 10.53 -4.13 8.79
C ASN A 64 9.41 -3.13 8.53
N PHE A 65 9.52 -2.34 7.46
CA PHE A 65 8.45 -1.47 7.02
C PHE A 65 7.44 -2.27 6.21
N ASP A 66 6.15 -2.14 6.54
CA ASP A 66 5.11 -2.77 5.72
C ASP A 66 4.51 -1.76 4.76
N LEU A 67 3.59 -0.94 5.20
CA LEU A 67 2.99 0.08 4.37
C LEU A 67 3.35 1.47 4.84
N SER A 68 3.03 2.42 3.99
CA SER A 68 3.37 3.81 4.26
C SER A 68 2.35 4.75 3.65
N HIS A 69 2.20 5.91 4.28
CA HIS A 69 1.35 6.97 3.78
C HIS A 69 1.99 8.34 4.02
N ALA A 70 1.82 9.23 3.06
CA ALA A 70 2.25 10.61 3.19
C ALA A 70 1.31 11.40 4.10
N GLY A 71 1.89 12.23 4.96
CA GLY A 71 1.13 13.30 5.57
C GLY A 71 0.64 14.30 4.54
N LYS A 72 -0.57 14.81 4.76
CA LYS A 72 -1.23 15.80 3.91
C LYS A 72 -1.91 16.87 4.77
N GLY A 73 -2.30 17.98 4.19
CA GLY A 73 -2.92 19.06 4.95
C GLY A 73 -2.12 19.42 6.20
N LYS A 74 -2.68 19.18 7.41
CA LYS A 74 -2.01 19.48 8.68
C LYS A 74 -0.70 18.73 8.89
N SER A 75 -0.60 17.51 8.43
CA SER A 75 0.59 16.66 8.57
C SER A 75 1.53 16.72 7.36
N HIS A 76 1.32 17.64 6.42
CA HIS A 76 2.25 17.85 5.32
C HIS A 76 3.68 18.09 5.84
N GLY A 77 4.64 17.41 5.27
CA GLY A 77 6.03 17.42 5.77
C GLY A 77 6.39 16.22 6.63
N TRP A 78 5.42 15.37 6.92
CA TRP A 78 5.60 14.11 7.61
C TRP A 78 5.25 12.93 6.70
N PHE A 79 5.79 11.78 7.07
CA PHE A 79 5.51 10.51 6.42
C PHE A 79 5.36 9.42 7.50
N PHE A 80 4.46 8.48 7.29
CA PHE A 80 4.14 7.46 8.28
C PHE A 80 4.37 6.07 7.71
N PHE A 81 4.96 5.19 8.51
CA PHE A 81 5.21 3.80 8.14
C PHE A 81 4.68 2.88 9.23
N SER A 82 3.93 1.86 8.86
CA SER A 82 3.73 0.73 9.76
C SER A 82 5.00 -0.11 9.80
N CYS A 83 5.46 -0.44 10.99
CA CYS A 83 6.67 -1.24 11.17
C CYS A 83 6.46 -2.31 12.24
N TYR A 84 6.98 -3.48 11.93
CA TYR A 84 6.96 -4.65 12.77
C TYR A 84 8.35 -5.30 12.83
N ASN A 85 8.46 -6.39 13.55
CA ASN A 85 9.72 -7.06 13.84
C ASN A 85 10.71 -6.18 14.58
N SER A 86 10.21 -5.31 15.45
CA SER A 86 11.07 -4.47 16.31
C SER A 86 11.87 -5.29 17.33
N GLU A 87 11.45 -6.53 17.60
CA GLU A 87 12.24 -7.50 18.38
C GLU A 87 13.41 -8.09 17.62
N GLN A 88 13.50 -7.80 16.31
CA GLN A 88 14.56 -8.29 15.44
C GLN A 88 14.61 -9.84 15.39
N ALA A 89 13.45 -10.45 15.30
CA ALA A 89 13.33 -11.89 15.11
C ALA A 89 13.90 -12.29 13.74
N ASN A 90 14.72 -13.33 13.73
CA ASN A 90 15.33 -13.87 12.53
C ASN A 90 14.43 -14.84 11.75
N SER A 91 13.21 -15.05 12.24
CA SER A 91 12.20 -15.84 11.55
C SER A 91 11.40 -14.96 10.58
N LEU A 92 11.13 -15.47 9.39
CA LEU A 92 10.27 -14.80 8.41
C LEU A 92 8.77 -14.92 8.74
N LEU A 93 8.42 -15.69 9.77
CA LEU A 93 7.04 -15.83 10.19
C LEU A 93 6.60 -14.59 10.96
N GLU A 94 5.67 -13.84 10.41
CA GLU A 94 5.15 -12.60 10.96
C GLU A 94 4.59 -12.76 12.38
N VAL A 95 3.94 -13.90 12.67
CA VAL A 95 3.42 -14.20 14.01
C VAL A 95 4.54 -14.26 15.07
N ASN A 96 5.71 -14.73 14.71
CA ASN A 96 6.85 -14.76 15.60
C ASN A 96 7.46 -13.38 15.80
N ALA A 97 7.44 -12.57 14.75
CA ALA A 97 7.95 -11.21 14.79
C ALA A 97 7.11 -10.26 15.67
N SER A 98 5.83 -10.59 15.88
CA SER A 98 4.90 -9.75 16.65
C SER A 98 4.57 -10.30 18.06
N GLN A 99 5.42 -11.15 18.61
CA GLN A 99 5.13 -11.80 19.91
C GLN A 99 5.10 -10.84 21.10
N ASN A 100 5.97 -9.84 21.10
CA ASN A 100 6.19 -8.97 22.26
C ASN A 100 5.46 -7.63 22.18
N ASP A 101 4.58 -7.43 21.22
CA ASP A 101 3.78 -6.21 21.05
C ASP A 101 4.56 -4.91 20.91
N LYS A 102 5.74 -4.97 20.33
CA LYS A 102 6.59 -3.79 20.08
C LYS A 102 6.47 -3.30 18.65
N ASP A 103 5.28 -3.32 18.12
CA ASP A 103 5.02 -2.84 16.78
C ASP A 103 4.60 -1.37 16.82
N PHE A 104 4.95 -0.65 15.77
CA PHE A 104 4.84 0.81 15.75
C PHE A 104 4.32 1.34 14.42
N ILE A 105 3.80 2.56 14.48
CA ILE A 105 3.82 3.49 13.36
C ILE A 105 5.03 4.40 13.56
N MET A 106 5.94 4.43 12.58
CA MET A 106 7.06 5.35 12.57
C MET A 106 6.65 6.64 11.87
N ALA A 107 6.67 7.74 12.61
CA ALA A 107 6.45 9.07 12.07
C ALA A 107 7.80 9.69 11.67
N VAL A 108 7.92 10.11 10.42
CA VAL A 108 9.14 10.67 9.83
C VAL A 108 8.91 12.11 9.40
N ASN A 109 9.62 13.06 10.01
CA ASN A 109 9.61 14.45 9.63
C ASN A 109 10.62 14.70 8.52
N TRP A 110 10.18 14.56 7.27
CA TRP A 110 11.07 14.72 6.13
C TRP A 110 11.49 16.19 5.88
N LYS A 111 10.68 17.17 6.29
CA LYS A 111 11.12 18.57 6.26
C LYS A 111 12.28 18.84 7.21
N LYS A 112 12.25 18.22 8.38
CA LYS A 112 13.39 18.30 9.31
C LYS A 112 14.63 17.61 8.75
N ALA A 113 14.44 16.49 8.04
CA ALA A 113 15.53 15.84 7.31
C ALA A 113 16.13 16.76 6.25
N GLU A 114 15.31 17.50 5.48
CA GLU A 114 15.82 18.51 4.53
C GLU A 114 16.64 19.62 5.20
N GLU A 115 16.25 20.08 6.39
CA GLU A 115 17.04 21.07 7.14
C GLU A 115 18.42 20.53 7.48
N TYR A 116 18.52 19.28 7.92
CA TYR A 116 19.79 18.62 8.20
C TYR A 116 20.64 18.44 6.93
N LEU A 117 20.03 18.08 5.80
CA LEU A 117 20.75 18.00 4.52
C LEU A 117 21.32 19.36 4.11
N LYS A 118 20.52 20.43 4.20
CA LYS A 118 20.99 21.80 3.93
C LYS A 118 22.12 22.24 4.86
N ALA A 119 22.14 21.72 6.09
CA ALA A 119 23.21 21.94 7.05
C ALA A 119 24.43 21.02 6.84
N GLY A 120 24.47 20.25 5.75
CA GLY A 120 25.58 19.35 5.41
C GLY A 120 25.70 18.14 6.32
N LYS A 121 24.63 17.74 7.00
CA LYS A 121 24.60 16.53 7.84
C LYS A 121 24.39 15.28 7.01
N GLY A 122 24.74 14.15 7.60
CA GLY A 122 24.65 12.83 6.96
C GLY A 122 25.98 12.36 6.40
N ARG A 123 26.03 11.09 6.02
CA ARG A 123 27.19 10.47 5.38
C ARG A 123 26.91 10.21 3.90
N LYS A 124 27.94 10.24 3.09
CA LYS A 124 27.86 9.93 1.67
C LYS A 124 28.07 8.44 1.46
N VAL A 125 27.17 7.81 0.73
CA VAL A 125 27.22 6.38 0.41
C VAL A 125 27.10 6.21 -1.10
N LYS A 126 27.96 5.38 -1.68
CA LYS A 126 27.82 4.97 -3.08
C LYS A 126 26.84 3.81 -3.16
N THR A 127 25.80 3.98 -3.94
CA THR A 127 24.83 2.92 -4.22
C THR A 127 25.01 2.43 -5.65
N GLN A 128 24.88 1.12 -5.84
CA GLN A 128 24.81 0.53 -7.18
C GLN A 128 23.39 0.02 -7.40
N TYR A 129 22.84 0.35 -8.54
CA TYR A 129 21.54 -0.20 -8.95
C TYR A 129 21.55 -0.57 -10.44
N ALA A 130 20.75 -1.56 -10.77
CA ALA A 130 20.55 -1.93 -12.16
C ALA A 130 19.75 -0.86 -12.88
N HIS A 131 20.31 -0.26 -13.92
CA HIS A 131 19.56 0.66 -14.77
C HIS A 131 18.64 -0.12 -15.70
N ASN A 132 17.45 0.44 -15.97
CA ASN A 132 16.41 -0.19 -16.79
C ASN A 132 16.71 -0.25 -18.30
N THR A 133 17.89 -0.66 -18.69
CA THR A 133 18.09 -1.24 -20.00
C THR A 133 17.83 -2.74 -19.91
N TRP A 134 16.57 -3.09 -19.84
CA TRP A 134 16.14 -4.46 -19.92
C TRP A 134 16.44 -5.01 -21.33
N ASN A 135 17.26 -6.03 -21.42
CA ASN A 135 17.45 -6.77 -22.64
C ASN A 135 16.43 -7.90 -22.70
N GLU A 136 15.46 -7.79 -23.62
CA GLU A 136 14.39 -8.77 -23.76
C GLU A 136 14.89 -10.14 -24.25
N GLU A 137 16.03 -10.20 -24.94
CA GLU A 137 16.59 -11.48 -25.44
C GLU A 137 17.29 -12.27 -24.34
N THR A 138 18.00 -11.57 -23.46
CA THR A 138 18.77 -12.21 -22.39
C THR A 138 18.07 -12.21 -21.05
N HIS A 139 16.93 -11.52 -20.92
CA HIS A 139 16.22 -11.29 -19.66
C HIS A 139 17.12 -10.72 -18.55
N THR A 140 18.05 -9.85 -18.92
CA THR A 140 18.97 -9.24 -17.97
C THR A 140 18.98 -7.72 -18.08
N ALA A 141 19.26 -7.06 -16.96
CA ALA A 141 19.59 -5.64 -16.96
C ALA A 141 21.03 -5.46 -17.42
N THR A 142 21.25 -4.61 -18.43
CA THR A 142 22.56 -4.52 -19.13
C THR A 142 23.47 -3.43 -18.59
N SER A 143 22.99 -2.55 -17.71
CA SER A 143 23.84 -1.51 -17.13
C SER A 143 23.66 -1.38 -15.63
N LYS A 144 24.76 -1.12 -14.95
CA LYS A 144 24.79 -0.71 -13.54
C LYS A 144 25.05 0.78 -13.48
N MET A 145 24.29 1.50 -12.68
CA MET A 145 24.59 2.89 -12.35
C MET A 145 25.09 2.98 -10.93
N GLU A 146 26.10 3.80 -10.72
CA GLU A 146 26.54 4.22 -9.39
C GLU A 146 25.97 5.59 -9.11
N GLN A 147 25.42 5.78 -7.92
CA GLN A 147 24.98 7.07 -7.44
C GLN A 147 25.50 7.27 -6.02
N GLU A 148 26.04 8.45 -5.76
CA GLU A 148 26.32 8.88 -4.40
C GLU A 148 25.04 9.48 -3.80
N VAL A 149 24.64 8.97 -2.64
CA VAL A 149 23.48 9.44 -1.90
C VAL A 149 23.85 9.86 -0.50
N THR A 150 23.19 10.88 0.03
CA THR A 150 23.34 11.25 1.45
C THR A 150 22.39 10.42 2.30
N VAL A 151 22.93 9.76 3.31
CA VAL A 151 22.19 8.97 4.29
C VAL A 151 22.20 9.70 5.64
N LEU A 152 21.02 9.97 6.17
CA LEU A 152 20.82 10.55 7.52
C LEU A 152 20.55 9.42 8.50
N SER A 153 21.21 9.44 9.65
CA SER A 153 20.93 8.50 10.74
C SER A 153 19.86 9.06 11.66
N ALA A 154 18.71 8.40 11.72
CA ALA A 154 17.63 8.79 12.63
C ALA A 154 18.02 8.63 14.11
N LYS A 155 18.99 7.77 14.41
CA LYS A 155 19.57 7.62 15.75
C LYS A 155 20.39 8.83 16.17
N GLU A 156 21.18 9.39 15.28
CA GLU A 156 22.11 10.49 15.56
C GLU A 156 21.42 11.85 15.46
N LEU A 157 20.52 12.00 14.50
CA LEU A 157 19.82 13.25 14.22
C LEU A 157 18.45 13.22 14.88
N LYS A 158 18.35 13.91 16.00
CA LYS A 158 17.09 14.00 16.75
C LYS A 158 16.02 14.74 15.92
N ASP A 159 14.76 14.55 16.28
CA ASP A 159 13.58 15.22 15.70
C ASP A 159 13.24 14.81 14.24
N ILE A 160 13.93 13.83 13.67
CA ILE A 160 13.56 13.27 12.37
C ILE A 160 12.49 12.20 12.52
N CYS A 161 12.60 11.32 13.51
CA CYS A 161 11.75 10.13 13.64
C CYS A 161 11.23 9.94 15.06
N TYR A 162 9.99 9.41 15.13
CA TYR A 162 9.33 9.02 16.37
C TYR A 162 8.57 7.74 16.16
N PHE A 163 8.44 6.92 17.19
CA PHE A 163 7.59 5.73 17.18
C PHE A 163 6.28 6.00 17.94
N MET A 164 5.16 5.68 17.31
CA MET A 164 3.85 5.60 17.94
C MET A 164 3.50 4.12 18.11
N PRO A 165 3.26 3.62 19.32
CA PRO A 165 2.83 2.23 19.52
C PRO A 165 1.54 1.93 18.77
N THR A 166 1.41 0.71 18.25
CA THR A 166 0.22 0.22 17.55
C THR A 166 0.01 -1.26 17.87
N PRO A 167 -1.21 -1.81 17.69
CA PRO A 167 -1.47 -3.23 17.90
C PRO A 167 -0.65 -4.15 16.99
N LYS A 168 -0.58 -5.41 17.40
CA LYS A 168 0.21 -6.48 16.77
C LYS A 168 0.04 -6.59 15.28
N SER A 169 1.18 -6.80 14.61
CA SER A 169 1.27 -7.03 13.18
C SER A 169 0.62 -5.88 12.38
N PRO A 170 1.09 -4.65 12.55
CA PRO A 170 0.55 -3.52 11.82
C PRO A 170 0.79 -3.73 10.32
N HIS A 171 -0.21 -3.37 9.52
CA HIS A 171 -0.14 -3.46 8.07
C HIS A 171 -0.45 -2.10 7.43
N GLY A 172 -1.70 -1.63 7.53
CA GLY A 172 -2.07 -0.30 7.07
C GLY A 172 -1.57 0.79 8.00
N CYS A 173 -1.31 1.93 7.40
CA CYS A 173 -0.98 3.18 8.07
C CYS A 173 -1.50 4.30 7.17
N ASP A 174 -2.77 4.67 7.36
CA ASP A 174 -3.49 5.54 6.44
C ASP A 174 -3.72 6.90 7.07
N VAL A 175 -3.64 7.98 6.27
CA VAL A 175 -3.81 9.36 6.75
C VAL A 175 -5.09 9.93 6.18
N ASP A 176 -5.95 10.47 7.03
CA ASP A 176 -7.21 11.07 6.61
C ASP A 176 -7.02 12.29 5.70
N PRO A 177 -8.04 12.70 4.92
CA PRO A 177 -7.93 13.83 4.00
C PRO A 177 -7.50 15.15 4.62
N THR A 178 -7.74 15.36 5.91
CA THR A 178 -7.33 16.59 6.63
C THR A 178 -5.89 16.54 7.12
N GLY A 179 -5.29 15.35 7.16
CA GLY A 179 -3.99 15.10 7.74
C GLY A 179 -3.97 15.13 9.26
N GLU A 180 -5.14 15.18 9.90
CA GLU A 180 -5.25 15.19 11.37
C GLU A 180 -5.20 13.78 11.95
N TYR A 181 -5.79 12.79 11.26
CA TYR A 181 -5.93 11.45 11.78
C TYR A 181 -5.04 10.47 11.05
N ILE A 182 -4.25 9.72 11.81
CA ILE A 182 -3.42 8.62 11.32
C ILE A 182 -4.06 7.33 11.82
N ILE A 183 -4.49 6.49 10.89
CA ILE A 183 -5.22 5.26 11.16
C ILE A 183 -4.22 4.11 11.20
N GLY A 184 -4.01 3.56 12.37
CA GLY A 184 -3.23 2.34 12.51
C GLY A 184 -4.05 1.11 12.21
N SER A 185 -3.40 0.02 11.87
CA SER A 185 -4.03 -1.28 11.75
C SER A 185 -3.15 -2.36 12.37
N GLY A 186 -3.76 -3.44 12.78
CA GLY A 186 -3.04 -4.60 13.30
C GLY A 186 -3.80 -5.86 12.91
N LYS A 187 -3.21 -6.70 12.05
CA LYS A 187 -3.85 -7.94 11.55
C LYS A 187 -4.38 -8.86 12.65
N LEU A 188 -3.78 -8.78 13.83
CA LEU A 188 -4.15 -9.62 14.99
C LEU A 188 -4.98 -8.87 16.03
N ALA A 189 -5.44 -7.66 15.72
CA ALA A 189 -6.24 -6.84 16.62
C ALA A 189 -7.73 -6.87 16.26
N ALA A 190 -8.57 -6.57 17.25
CA ALA A 190 -10.02 -6.43 17.12
C ALA A 190 -10.48 -4.98 17.34
N MET A 191 -9.61 -4.01 17.04
CA MET A 191 -9.85 -2.58 17.14
C MET A 191 -9.02 -1.84 16.08
N ILE A 192 -9.41 -0.62 15.77
CA ILE A 192 -8.66 0.26 14.87
C ILE A 192 -8.20 1.47 15.70
N PRO A 193 -6.90 1.63 15.99
CA PRO A 193 -6.41 2.81 16.67
C PRO A 193 -6.37 4.00 15.69
N VAL A 194 -6.80 5.15 16.17
CA VAL A 194 -6.80 6.41 15.45
C VAL A 194 -5.95 7.39 16.24
N HIS A 195 -4.78 7.73 15.71
CA HIS A 195 -3.91 8.74 16.31
C HIS A 195 -4.27 10.13 15.78
N SER A 196 -4.02 11.17 16.58
CA SER A 196 -4.17 12.56 16.20
C SER A 196 -2.80 13.17 15.96
N PHE A 197 -2.61 13.77 14.80
CA PHE A 197 -1.37 14.47 14.46
C PHE A 197 -1.09 15.63 15.41
N SER A 198 -2.12 16.43 15.73
CA SER A 198 -1.98 17.54 16.67
C SER A 198 -1.60 17.07 18.08
N LYS A 199 -2.13 15.94 18.55
CA LYS A 199 -1.74 15.32 19.83
C LYS A 199 -0.31 14.78 19.75
N MET A 200 0.06 14.16 18.62
CA MET A 200 1.43 13.68 18.41
C MET A 200 2.45 14.81 18.53
N LEU A 201 2.22 15.95 17.87
CA LEU A 201 3.11 17.11 17.99
C LEU A 201 3.22 17.62 19.41
N LYS A 202 2.08 17.71 20.12
CA LYS A 202 2.07 18.13 21.54
C LYS A 202 2.81 17.13 22.45
N ALA A 203 2.66 15.84 22.19
CA ALA A 203 3.37 14.79 22.93
C ALA A 203 4.89 14.88 22.68
N ILE A 204 5.33 15.21 21.48
CA ILE A 204 6.72 15.47 21.14
C ILE A 204 7.24 16.68 21.89
N GLU A 205 6.52 17.82 21.84
CA GLU A 205 6.89 19.06 22.52
C GLU A 205 7.02 18.86 24.04
N ASN A 206 6.07 18.15 24.64
CA ASN A 206 6.04 17.86 26.08
C ASN A 206 6.95 16.70 26.48
N LYS A 207 7.63 16.04 25.52
CA LYS A 207 8.47 14.85 25.74
C LYS A 207 7.73 13.71 26.44
N GLU A 208 6.48 13.46 26.03
CA GLU A 208 5.65 12.40 26.56
C GLU A 208 6.07 11.03 25.98
N PHE A 209 7.25 10.59 26.36
CA PHE A 209 7.86 9.36 25.89
C PHE A 209 7.62 8.22 26.88
N SER A 210 7.42 7.01 26.36
CA SER A 210 7.36 5.76 27.13
C SER A 210 8.71 5.03 27.16
N GLY A 211 9.65 5.46 26.35
CA GLY A 211 11.00 4.90 26.20
C GLY A 211 11.63 5.32 24.90
N GLU A 212 12.58 4.52 24.47
CA GLU A 212 13.26 4.67 23.19
C GLU A 212 13.55 3.31 22.55
N TYR A 213 13.68 3.27 21.23
CA TYR A 213 14.16 2.12 20.50
C TYR A 213 15.32 2.55 19.59
N ASP A 214 16.52 2.04 19.88
CA ASP A 214 17.78 2.41 19.22
C ASP A 214 17.99 3.94 19.11
N GLY A 215 17.72 4.66 20.21
CA GLY A 215 17.88 6.11 20.30
C GLY A 215 16.74 6.94 19.70
N ILE A 216 15.72 6.32 19.14
CA ILE A 216 14.52 7.01 18.64
C ILE A 216 13.42 6.98 19.70
N PRO A 217 12.83 8.13 20.08
CA PRO A 217 11.81 8.19 21.12
C PRO A 217 10.55 7.40 20.73
N ILE A 218 9.99 6.68 21.70
CA ILE A 218 8.68 6.07 21.64
C ILE A 218 7.69 6.96 22.38
N LEU A 219 6.70 7.49 21.68
CA LEU A 219 5.63 8.29 22.26
C LEU A 219 4.72 7.41 23.14
N LYS A 220 4.12 7.99 24.18
CA LYS A 220 3.08 7.28 24.91
C LYS A 220 1.85 7.09 24.03
N TYR A 221 1.30 5.88 24.06
CA TYR A 221 0.13 5.54 23.23
C TYR A 221 -1.03 6.49 23.46
N GLU A 222 -1.38 6.70 24.73
CA GLU A 222 -2.51 7.54 25.14
C GLU A 222 -2.32 9.01 24.76
N SER A 223 -1.08 9.49 24.71
CA SER A 223 -0.75 10.89 24.39
C SER A 223 -0.96 11.21 22.92
N THR A 224 -0.91 10.21 22.05
CA THR A 224 -1.12 10.40 20.60
C THR A 224 -2.52 10.00 20.15
N LEU A 225 -3.23 9.21 20.96
CA LEU A 225 -4.48 8.57 20.58
C LEU A 225 -5.65 9.58 20.52
N HIS A 226 -6.35 9.63 19.38
CA HIS A 226 -7.68 10.23 19.31
C HIS A 226 -8.71 9.29 19.97
N GLY A 227 -8.63 8.01 19.66
CA GLY A 227 -9.45 6.95 20.21
C GLY A 227 -9.30 5.65 19.39
N GLU A 228 -10.17 4.70 19.67
CA GLU A 228 -10.19 3.40 19.02
C GLU A 228 -11.58 3.07 18.50
N VAL A 229 -11.68 2.60 17.26
CA VAL A 229 -12.92 2.00 16.77
C VAL A 229 -13.06 0.63 17.42
N GLN A 230 -14.07 0.47 18.24
CA GLN A 230 -14.30 -0.77 19.00
C GLN A 230 -15.10 -1.78 18.18
N LYS A 231 -14.69 -3.04 18.25
CA LYS A 231 -15.36 -4.19 17.60
C LYS A 231 -15.62 -3.98 16.10
N PRO A 232 -14.64 -3.49 15.33
CA PRO A 232 -14.83 -3.33 13.88
C PRO A 232 -14.92 -4.68 13.17
N GLY A 233 -14.42 -5.75 13.76
CA GLY A 233 -14.15 -7.07 13.21
C GLY A 233 -12.72 -7.49 13.55
N LEU A 234 -12.21 -8.50 12.89
CA LEU A 234 -10.85 -9.01 13.10
C LEU A 234 -9.97 -8.72 11.88
N GLY A 235 -8.76 -8.31 12.16
CA GLY A 235 -7.72 -8.11 11.17
C GLY A 235 -7.89 -6.86 10.32
N PRO A 236 -7.97 -5.65 10.93
CA PRO A 236 -7.97 -4.42 10.15
C PRO A 236 -6.67 -4.28 9.36
N LEU A 237 -6.75 -3.94 8.07
CA LEU A 237 -5.59 -3.75 7.19
C LEU A 237 -5.48 -2.33 6.63
N HIS A 238 -6.39 -1.95 5.74
CA HIS A 238 -6.33 -0.70 4.99
C HIS A 238 -7.56 0.15 5.25
N THR A 239 -7.38 1.46 5.21
CA THR A 239 -8.46 2.43 5.38
C THR A 239 -8.46 3.44 4.26
N GLU A 240 -9.62 3.62 3.62
CA GLU A 240 -9.90 4.62 2.60
C GLU A 240 -10.93 5.63 3.10
N PHE A 241 -11.01 6.78 2.44
CA PHE A 241 -11.84 7.91 2.87
C PHE A 241 -12.72 8.45 1.75
N ASP A 242 -13.93 8.90 2.11
CA ASP A 242 -14.87 9.50 1.14
C ASP A 242 -14.88 11.04 1.14
N GLY A 243 -14.08 11.66 2.00
CA GLY A 243 -14.06 13.12 2.17
C GLY A 243 -15.29 13.73 2.89
N LYS A 244 -16.23 12.88 3.32
CA LYS A 244 -17.46 13.31 4.04
C LYS A 244 -17.40 13.01 5.54
N GLY A 245 -16.23 12.60 6.02
CA GLY A 245 -16.00 12.22 7.42
C GLY A 245 -16.14 10.72 7.69
N ASN A 246 -16.37 9.90 6.66
CA ASN A 246 -16.39 8.46 6.81
C ASN A 246 -15.06 7.84 6.39
N ALA A 247 -14.70 6.80 7.09
CA ALA A 247 -13.60 5.89 6.75
C ALA A 247 -14.14 4.49 6.48
N TYR A 248 -13.46 3.77 5.62
CA TYR A 248 -13.78 2.41 5.21
C TYR A 248 -12.56 1.55 5.46
N THR A 249 -12.67 0.56 6.34
CA THR A 249 -11.54 -0.30 6.68
C THR A 249 -11.82 -1.74 6.29
N SER A 250 -10.85 -2.36 5.63
CA SER A 250 -10.90 -3.79 5.31
C SER A 250 -10.57 -4.63 6.54
N MET A 251 -11.41 -5.62 6.82
CA MET A 251 -11.24 -6.60 7.90
C MET A 251 -10.83 -7.93 7.29
N PHE A 252 -9.53 -8.17 7.18
CA PHE A 252 -8.96 -9.30 6.47
C PHE A 252 -9.42 -10.66 7.03
N VAL A 253 -9.40 -10.80 8.35
CA VAL A 253 -9.78 -12.06 9.01
C VAL A 253 -11.30 -12.25 9.02
N SER A 254 -12.05 -11.19 9.28
CA SER A 254 -13.53 -11.24 9.26
C SER A 254 -14.11 -11.26 7.84
N SER A 255 -13.31 -10.92 6.81
CA SER A 255 -13.77 -10.84 5.41
C SER A 255 -14.95 -9.89 5.23
N GLU A 256 -14.76 -8.65 5.65
CA GLU A 256 -15.77 -7.60 5.53
C GLU A 256 -15.11 -6.22 5.33
N VAL A 257 -15.87 -5.28 4.78
CA VAL A 257 -15.55 -3.85 4.81
C VAL A 257 -16.41 -3.19 5.85
N VAL A 258 -15.81 -2.36 6.68
CA VAL A 258 -16.51 -1.62 7.74
C VAL A 258 -16.45 -0.13 7.47
N LYS A 259 -17.62 0.51 7.38
CA LYS A 259 -17.77 1.97 7.33
C LYS A 259 -17.89 2.52 8.75
N TRP A 260 -17.13 3.54 9.08
CA TRP A 260 -17.16 4.18 10.39
C TRP A 260 -16.92 5.69 10.31
N ASP A 261 -17.38 6.42 11.29
CA ASP A 261 -17.22 7.87 11.36
C ASP A 261 -15.92 8.24 12.07
N ILE A 262 -15.08 9.07 11.44
CA ILE A 262 -13.72 9.40 11.90
C ILE A 262 -13.74 10.15 13.25
N LYS A 263 -14.72 11.03 13.47
CA LYS A 263 -14.77 11.86 14.67
C LYS A 263 -15.32 11.12 15.87
N THR A 264 -16.39 10.34 15.65
CA THR A 264 -17.10 9.63 16.73
C THR A 264 -16.60 8.22 16.95
N LEU A 265 -15.82 7.67 16.01
CA LEU A 265 -15.30 6.30 16.01
C LEU A 265 -16.40 5.23 16.02
N LYS A 266 -17.61 5.59 15.62
CA LYS A 266 -18.75 4.68 15.56
C LYS A 266 -18.79 3.93 14.25
N VAL A 267 -18.95 2.62 14.32
CA VAL A 267 -19.26 1.79 13.14
C VAL A 267 -20.66 2.14 12.64
N LEU A 268 -20.78 2.46 11.36
CA LEU A 268 -22.01 2.89 10.71
C LEU A 268 -22.62 1.80 9.84
N ASP A 269 -21.77 0.97 9.21
CA ASP A 269 -22.20 -0.09 8.31
C ASP A 269 -21.12 -1.17 8.15
N ARG A 270 -21.53 -2.37 7.70
CA ARG A 270 -20.67 -3.51 7.40
C ARG A 270 -21.17 -4.23 6.17
N GLN A 271 -20.24 -4.64 5.31
CA GLN A 271 -20.56 -5.45 4.15
C GLN A 271 -19.60 -6.64 4.04
N PRO A 272 -20.10 -7.85 3.86
CA PRO A 272 -19.26 -9.02 3.69
C PRO A 272 -18.51 -8.97 2.36
N THR A 273 -17.34 -9.57 2.32
CA THR A 273 -16.51 -9.74 1.12
C THR A 273 -16.21 -11.22 0.84
N PHE A 274 -15.65 -11.54 -0.32
CA PHE A 274 -15.53 -12.90 -0.88
C PHE A 274 -14.09 -13.34 -1.18
N TYR A 275 -13.14 -13.40 -0.33
CA TYR A 275 -12.93 -13.29 1.10
C TYR A 275 -11.60 -12.58 1.36
N SER A 276 -11.10 -12.61 2.60
CA SER A 276 -9.78 -12.10 2.97
C SER A 276 -9.41 -10.81 2.25
N VAL A 277 -10.30 -9.81 2.37
CA VAL A 277 -10.15 -8.51 1.72
C VAL A 277 -8.88 -7.83 2.20
N GLY A 278 -8.05 -7.40 1.26
CA GLY A 278 -6.84 -6.65 1.51
C GLY A 278 -7.04 -5.16 1.29
N HIS A 279 -6.45 -4.64 0.22
CA HIS A 279 -6.57 -3.23 -0.12
C HIS A 279 -8.00 -2.84 -0.48
N LEU A 280 -8.27 -1.58 -0.26
CA LEU A 280 -9.46 -0.89 -0.73
C LEU A 280 -9.03 0.22 -1.71
N MET A 281 -9.96 0.71 -2.51
CA MET A 281 -9.76 1.88 -3.34
C MET A 281 -11.04 2.72 -3.37
N VAL A 282 -10.93 3.98 -2.99
CA VAL A 282 -11.93 5.02 -3.23
C VAL A 282 -11.27 6.07 -4.10
N ALA A 283 -11.96 6.57 -5.14
CA ALA A 283 -11.36 7.55 -6.04
C ALA A 283 -10.93 8.82 -5.27
N GLY A 284 -9.62 9.09 -5.28
CA GLY A 284 -9.00 10.16 -4.51
C GLY A 284 -8.99 9.94 -3.00
N GLY A 285 -9.31 8.74 -2.50
CA GLY A 285 -9.36 8.43 -1.06
C GLY A 285 -8.05 8.70 -0.34
N ASP A 286 -6.94 8.46 -1.01
CA ASP A 286 -5.58 8.74 -0.52
C ASP A 286 -5.17 10.22 -0.60
N THR A 287 -6.03 11.10 -1.12
CA THR A 287 -5.72 12.53 -1.30
C THR A 287 -6.39 13.41 -0.23
N SER A 288 -6.05 14.69 -0.23
CA SER A 288 -6.75 15.69 0.58
C SER A 288 -8.15 16.04 0.06
N LYS A 289 -8.53 15.56 -1.14
CA LYS A 289 -9.82 15.85 -1.79
C LYS A 289 -10.42 14.58 -2.41
N PRO A 290 -10.90 13.62 -1.62
CA PRO A 290 -11.62 12.47 -2.13
C PRO A 290 -12.84 12.87 -2.94
N PHE A 291 -13.10 12.20 -4.05
CA PHE A 291 -14.22 12.48 -4.94
C PHE A 291 -15.02 11.21 -5.32
N GLY A 292 -14.61 10.06 -4.80
CA GLY A 292 -15.23 8.78 -5.14
C GLY A 292 -16.63 8.58 -4.56
N LYS A 293 -17.47 7.93 -5.35
CA LYS A 293 -18.80 7.45 -4.97
C LYS A 293 -18.85 5.94 -4.83
N TYR A 294 -17.75 5.29 -5.18
CA TYR A 294 -17.60 3.85 -5.20
C TYR A 294 -16.35 3.45 -4.43
N LEU A 295 -16.45 2.28 -3.82
CA LEU A 295 -15.33 1.62 -3.18
C LEU A 295 -15.10 0.29 -3.89
N VAL A 296 -13.86 -0.04 -4.19
CA VAL A 296 -13.46 -1.37 -4.66
C VAL A 296 -12.71 -2.07 -3.53
N ALA A 297 -13.16 -3.28 -3.22
CA ALA A 297 -12.53 -4.16 -2.25
C ALA A 297 -11.84 -5.33 -2.97
N TYR A 298 -10.55 -5.54 -2.66
CA TYR A 298 -9.74 -6.58 -3.31
C TYR A 298 -9.64 -7.80 -2.41
N ASN A 299 -10.23 -8.91 -2.86
CA ASN A 299 -10.25 -10.19 -2.15
C ASN A 299 -8.99 -10.99 -2.48
N LYS A 300 -8.00 -10.93 -1.60
CA LYS A 300 -6.64 -11.38 -1.86
C LYS A 300 -6.46 -12.88 -1.89
N ILE A 301 -6.98 -13.57 -0.89
CA ILE A 301 -6.65 -14.97 -0.63
C ILE A 301 -7.93 -15.76 -0.43
N THR A 302 -8.44 -16.33 -1.52
CA THR A 302 -9.66 -17.13 -1.46
C THR A 302 -9.38 -18.61 -1.45
N LYS A 303 -8.46 -19.09 -2.29
CA LYS A 303 -8.27 -20.52 -2.51
C LYS A 303 -7.72 -21.28 -1.30
N ASP A 304 -6.83 -20.67 -0.53
CA ASP A 304 -6.15 -21.38 0.56
C ASP A 304 -7.05 -21.52 1.81
N ARG A 305 -8.11 -20.72 1.92
CA ARG A 305 -9.10 -20.83 2.99
C ARG A 305 -10.09 -21.94 2.81
N PHE A 306 -10.35 -22.31 1.57
CA PHE A 306 -11.42 -23.22 1.21
C PHE A 306 -10.93 -24.53 0.61
N LEU A 307 -9.65 -24.83 0.80
CA LEU A 307 -9.17 -26.19 0.59
C LEU A 307 -9.83 -27.10 1.65
N PRO A 308 -10.46 -28.17 1.26
CA PRO A 308 -10.46 -28.85 -0.05
C PRO A 308 -11.69 -28.57 -0.92
N THR A 309 -12.43 -27.49 -0.68
CA THR A 309 -13.73 -27.26 -1.37
C THR A 309 -13.61 -26.86 -2.83
N GLY A 310 -12.39 -26.76 -3.33
CA GLY A 310 -12.14 -26.64 -4.75
C GLY A 310 -11.72 -25.27 -5.24
N PRO A 311 -11.36 -25.16 -6.52
CA PRO A 311 -10.84 -23.98 -7.16
C PRO A 311 -11.92 -23.00 -7.66
N GLU A 312 -13.18 -23.20 -7.31
CA GLU A 312 -14.29 -22.40 -7.82
C GLU A 312 -14.30 -20.97 -7.31
N LEU A 313 -13.60 -20.73 -6.21
CA LEU A 313 -13.49 -19.39 -5.62
C LEU A 313 -12.19 -18.74 -6.06
N THR A 314 -12.24 -18.00 -7.14
CA THR A 314 -11.14 -17.16 -7.59
C THR A 314 -11.05 -15.91 -6.72
N GLN A 315 -9.87 -15.28 -6.69
CA GLN A 315 -9.76 -13.93 -6.20
C GLN A 315 -10.69 -13.02 -6.99
N SER A 316 -11.23 -12.01 -6.33
CA SER A 316 -12.18 -11.10 -6.96
C SER A 316 -11.98 -9.67 -6.50
N ALA A 317 -12.56 -8.74 -7.25
CA ALA A 317 -12.74 -7.37 -6.84
C ALA A 317 -14.23 -7.07 -6.75
N GLN A 318 -14.65 -6.49 -5.64
CA GLN A 318 -16.04 -6.15 -5.38
C GLN A 318 -16.23 -4.64 -5.41
N LEU A 319 -17.20 -4.19 -6.21
CA LEU A 319 -17.56 -2.78 -6.33
C LEU A 319 -18.75 -2.49 -5.42
N PHE A 320 -18.61 -1.51 -4.54
CA PHE A 320 -19.66 -1.01 -3.66
C PHE A 320 -20.01 0.44 -3.99
N ASP A 321 -21.29 0.76 -4.04
CA ASP A 321 -21.78 2.14 -3.98
C ASP A 321 -21.70 2.63 -2.52
N ILE A 322 -20.98 3.73 -2.30
CA ILE A 322 -20.81 4.38 -0.99
C ILE A 322 -21.43 5.78 -0.94
N SER A 323 -22.24 6.14 -1.92
CA SER A 323 -22.87 7.47 -1.99
C SER A 323 -23.94 7.69 -0.91
N GLY A 324 -24.55 6.61 -0.41
CA GLY A 324 -25.59 6.62 0.62
C GLY A 324 -25.06 6.30 2.03
N ASP A 325 -26.01 6.20 2.97
CA ASP A 325 -25.69 5.87 4.37
C ASP A 325 -25.15 4.44 4.49
N LYS A 326 -25.67 3.53 3.69
CA LYS A 326 -25.25 2.12 3.62
C LYS A 326 -24.46 1.84 2.36
N MET A 327 -23.45 0.99 2.49
CA MET A 327 -22.73 0.45 1.33
C MET A 327 -23.63 -0.54 0.60
N LYS A 328 -23.60 -0.53 -0.74
CA LYS A 328 -24.37 -1.44 -1.57
C LYS A 328 -23.45 -2.14 -2.56
N LEU A 329 -23.38 -3.47 -2.47
CA LEU A 329 -22.64 -4.26 -3.46
C LEU A 329 -23.33 -4.13 -4.82
N LEU A 330 -22.58 -3.72 -5.83
CA LEU A 330 -23.04 -3.55 -7.21
C LEU A 330 -22.53 -4.66 -8.12
N LEU A 331 -21.27 -5.06 -7.93
CA LEU A 331 -20.59 -5.99 -8.81
C LEU A 331 -19.55 -6.77 -8.04
N ASP A 332 -19.44 -8.05 -8.32
CA ASP A 332 -18.30 -8.89 -7.98
C ASP A 332 -17.76 -9.46 -9.29
N PHE A 333 -16.47 -9.29 -9.53
CA PHE A 333 -15.84 -9.78 -10.75
C PHE A 333 -14.54 -10.51 -10.42
N PRO A 334 -14.32 -11.66 -11.05
CA PRO A 334 -13.13 -12.45 -10.80
C PRO A 334 -11.90 -11.71 -11.31
N THR A 335 -10.80 -11.88 -10.59
CA THR A 335 -9.49 -11.36 -10.99
C THR A 335 -8.54 -12.52 -11.23
N PHE A 336 -7.54 -12.29 -12.09
CA PHE A 336 -6.48 -13.25 -12.30
C PHE A 336 -5.31 -12.99 -11.36
N GLY A 337 -5.01 -13.97 -10.52
CA GLY A 337 -4.02 -13.84 -9.46
C GLY A 337 -4.54 -13.02 -8.28
N GLU A 338 -3.66 -12.67 -7.35
CA GLU A 338 -3.98 -11.88 -6.18
C GLU A 338 -4.19 -10.41 -6.56
N PRO A 339 -5.42 -9.87 -6.45
CA PRO A 339 -5.63 -8.44 -6.65
C PRO A 339 -5.04 -7.69 -5.45
N HIS A 340 -4.02 -6.88 -5.70
CA HIS A 340 -3.28 -6.27 -4.61
C HIS A 340 -3.70 -4.83 -4.37
N TYR A 341 -3.53 -3.97 -5.36
CA TYR A 341 -3.79 -2.55 -5.24
C TYR A 341 -4.16 -1.91 -6.58
N ALA A 342 -5.01 -0.90 -6.56
CA ALA A 342 -5.30 -0.05 -7.70
C ALA A 342 -5.53 1.41 -7.27
N GLN A 343 -5.40 2.31 -8.22
CA GLN A 343 -5.70 3.73 -8.08
C GLN A 343 -6.77 4.11 -9.09
N ALA A 344 -7.66 5.00 -8.70
CA ALA A 344 -8.61 5.63 -9.61
C ALA A 344 -8.17 7.06 -9.91
N ALA A 345 -8.26 7.45 -11.16
CA ALA A 345 -8.01 8.81 -11.58
C ALA A 345 -9.22 9.39 -12.31
N PRO A 346 -9.43 10.71 -12.28
CA PRO A 346 -10.47 11.37 -13.07
C PRO A 346 -10.35 11.05 -14.56
N ALA A 347 -11.45 10.75 -15.22
CA ALA A 347 -11.45 10.33 -16.62
C ALA A 347 -10.82 11.36 -17.57
N GLU A 348 -10.91 12.63 -17.24
CA GLU A 348 -10.32 13.73 -18.00
C GLU A 348 -8.78 13.74 -18.01
N LEU A 349 -8.13 13.03 -17.08
CA LEU A 349 -6.68 12.85 -17.06
C LEU A 349 -6.21 11.82 -18.08
N PHE A 350 -7.11 10.97 -18.55
CA PHE A 350 -6.83 10.01 -19.61
C PHE A 350 -7.02 10.68 -20.96
N THR A 351 -5.93 10.88 -21.66
CA THR A 351 -5.98 11.46 -23.03
C THR A 351 -6.61 10.46 -24.00
N LYS A 352 -7.15 10.99 -25.12
CA LYS A 352 -7.81 10.19 -26.18
C LYS A 352 -6.94 9.05 -26.74
N ASN A 353 -5.63 9.11 -26.52
CA ASN A 353 -4.68 8.09 -26.92
C ASN A 353 -4.34 7.21 -25.70
N GLN A 354 -5.27 6.37 -25.29
CA GLN A 354 -4.92 5.29 -24.35
C GLN A 354 -3.82 4.46 -25.00
N LEU A 355 -2.66 4.43 -24.33
CA LEU A 355 -1.59 3.52 -24.73
C LEU A 355 -2.14 2.10 -24.58
N LYS A 356 -2.08 1.33 -25.66
CA LYS A 356 -2.18 -0.13 -25.51
C LYS A 356 -0.98 -0.55 -24.70
N PHE A 357 -1.22 -1.13 -23.52
CA PHE A 357 -0.15 -1.50 -22.60
C PHE A 357 0.81 -2.55 -23.18
N TYR A 358 0.36 -3.30 -24.16
CA TYR A 358 1.23 -4.14 -24.99
C TYR A 358 0.59 -4.37 -26.36
N ASP A 359 1.43 -4.50 -27.36
CA ASP A 359 1.03 -4.94 -28.68
C ASP A 359 1.00 -6.47 -28.66
N ILE A 360 -0.20 -7.04 -28.69
CA ILE A 360 -0.39 -8.50 -28.66
C ILE A 360 0.40 -9.18 -29.79
N ALA A 361 0.53 -8.54 -30.93
CA ALA A 361 1.32 -9.07 -32.06
C ALA A 361 2.84 -9.18 -31.72
N LYS A 362 3.31 -8.40 -30.77
CA LYS A 362 4.69 -8.41 -30.28
C LYS A 362 4.88 -9.28 -29.03
N ASN A 363 3.79 -9.68 -28.38
CA ASN A 363 3.87 -10.52 -27.20
C ASN A 363 4.28 -11.95 -27.58
N LYS A 364 5.51 -12.30 -27.26
CA LYS A 364 6.10 -13.64 -27.58
C LYS A 364 5.71 -14.73 -26.57
N HIS A 365 4.91 -14.39 -25.54
CA HIS A 365 4.50 -15.41 -24.56
C HIS A 365 3.65 -16.49 -25.26
N PRO A 366 3.98 -17.79 -25.11
CA PRO A 366 3.35 -18.85 -25.89
C PRO A 366 1.85 -19.01 -25.69
N TYR A 367 1.30 -18.46 -24.62
CA TYR A 367 -0.12 -18.54 -24.28
C TYR A 367 -0.88 -17.21 -24.39
N ALA A 368 -0.21 -16.05 -24.43
CA ALA A 368 -0.88 -14.77 -24.39
C ALA A 368 -1.42 -14.29 -25.74
N THR A 369 -0.83 -14.72 -26.85
CA THR A 369 -1.15 -14.21 -28.18
C THR A 369 -2.11 -15.10 -28.97
N LYS A 370 -2.12 -16.40 -28.70
CA LYS A 370 -2.90 -17.36 -29.49
C LYS A 370 -4.40 -17.30 -29.23
N GLY A 371 -4.79 -17.04 -28.00
CA GLY A 371 -6.22 -16.99 -27.62
C GLY A 371 -6.96 -15.82 -28.24
N GLU A 372 -6.38 -14.62 -28.22
CA GLU A 372 -7.04 -13.42 -28.73
C GLU A 372 -7.05 -13.35 -30.27
N ALA A 373 -6.01 -13.88 -30.92
CA ALA A 373 -5.96 -13.90 -32.38
C ALA A 373 -7.04 -14.78 -33.01
N GLU A 374 -7.50 -15.79 -32.30
CA GLU A 374 -8.53 -16.72 -32.75
C GLU A 374 -9.93 -16.37 -32.22
N SER A 375 -9.99 -15.48 -31.23
CA SER A 375 -11.24 -15.02 -30.62
C SER A 375 -11.89 -13.94 -31.46
N LYS A 376 -13.17 -14.09 -31.76
CA LYS A 376 -13.91 -13.13 -32.57
C LYS A 376 -15.41 -13.22 -32.31
N VAL A 377 -16.10 -12.15 -32.59
CA VAL A 377 -17.55 -12.09 -32.59
C VAL A 377 -18.03 -11.87 -34.05
N VAL A 378 -18.84 -12.74 -34.56
CA VAL A 378 -19.37 -12.67 -35.94
C VAL A 378 -20.89 -12.61 -35.90
N ARG A 379 -21.45 -11.55 -36.45
CA ARG A 379 -22.90 -11.37 -36.55
C ARG A 379 -23.40 -11.71 -37.94
N GLN A 380 -24.47 -12.52 -38.01
CA GLN A 380 -25.18 -12.83 -39.23
C GLN A 380 -26.72 -12.65 -38.96
N GLY A 381 -27.22 -11.45 -39.28
CA GLY A 381 -28.58 -11.06 -38.92
C GLY A 381 -28.77 -11.01 -37.41
N ASN A 382 -29.71 -11.77 -36.87
CA ASN A 382 -29.94 -11.94 -35.43
C ASN A 382 -29.11 -13.05 -34.80
N LYS A 383 -28.25 -13.74 -35.55
CA LYS A 383 -27.35 -14.77 -35.01
C LYS A 383 -26.00 -14.16 -34.73
N VAL A 384 -25.54 -14.37 -33.48
CA VAL A 384 -24.23 -13.88 -33.00
C VAL A 384 -23.38 -15.08 -32.65
N HIS A 385 -22.34 -15.34 -33.41
CA HIS A 385 -21.38 -16.39 -33.15
C HIS A 385 -20.17 -15.80 -32.40
N VAL A 386 -19.93 -16.28 -31.20
CA VAL A 386 -18.82 -15.89 -30.33
C VAL A 386 -17.82 -17.03 -30.29
N TYR A 387 -16.69 -16.84 -30.94
CA TYR A 387 -15.57 -17.77 -30.88
C TYR A 387 -14.69 -17.38 -29.70
N MET A 388 -14.66 -18.23 -28.69
CA MET A 388 -13.99 -17.96 -27.43
C MET A 388 -12.82 -18.90 -27.22
N THR A 389 -11.76 -18.39 -26.62
CA THR A 389 -10.68 -19.21 -26.08
C THR A 389 -10.76 -19.15 -24.55
N SER A 390 -10.74 -20.30 -23.92
CA SER A 390 -10.67 -20.42 -22.47
C SER A 390 -9.28 -20.92 -22.08
N ILE A 391 -8.55 -20.13 -21.28
CA ILE A 391 -7.24 -20.50 -20.74
C ILE A 391 -7.29 -20.35 -19.22
N ARG A 392 -7.30 -21.46 -18.51
CA ARG A 392 -7.52 -21.51 -17.06
C ARG A 392 -8.88 -20.87 -16.71
N SER A 393 -8.90 -19.82 -15.89
CA SER A 393 -10.11 -19.07 -15.53
C SER A 393 -10.28 -17.77 -16.32
N HIS A 394 -9.64 -17.66 -17.47
CA HIS A 394 -9.71 -16.49 -18.35
C HIS A 394 -10.40 -16.86 -19.67
N PHE A 395 -11.25 -15.95 -20.14
CA PHE A 395 -11.90 -16.06 -21.45
C PHE A 395 -11.44 -14.90 -22.35
N ALA A 396 -11.18 -15.21 -23.61
CA ALA A 396 -10.96 -14.21 -24.64
C ALA A 396 -11.98 -14.42 -25.78
N PRO A 397 -12.78 -13.43 -26.18
CA PRO A 397 -12.86 -12.10 -25.60
C PRO A 397 -13.50 -12.14 -24.19
N ASP A 398 -13.06 -11.26 -23.32
CA ASP A 398 -13.60 -11.07 -21.97
C ASP A 398 -14.81 -10.12 -21.96
N ASN A 399 -15.01 -9.39 -23.03
CA ASN A 399 -16.16 -8.51 -23.26
C ASN A 399 -16.78 -8.77 -24.64
N ILE A 400 -18.09 -8.94 -24.67
CA ILE A 400 -18.84 -9.17 -25.89
C ILE A 400 -19.84 -8.03 -26.04
N GLU A 401 -19.59 -7.15 -27.01
CA GLU A 401 -20.40 -5.98 -27.26
C GLU A 401 -21.41 -6.20 -28.40
N GLY A 402 -22.45 -5.38 -28.42
CA GLY A 402 -23.40 -5.30 -29.52
C GLY A 402 -24.45 -6.42 -29.58
N ILE A 403 -24.64 -7.18 -28.50
CA ILE A 403 -25.77 -8.11 -28.38
C ILE A 403 -27.05 -7.32 -28.10
N LYS A 404 -28.10 -7.67 -28.79
CA LYS A 404 -29.42 -7.01 -28.72
C LYS A 404 -30.48 -8.00 -28.25
N VAL A 405 -31.56 -7.45 -27.70
CA VAL A 405 -32.74 -8.26 -27.38
C VAL A 405 -33.30 -8.91 -28.67
N GLY A 406 -33.47 -10.22 -28.64
CA GLY A 406 -33.90 -11.02 -29.77
C GLY A 406 -32.78 -11.66 -30.58
N ASP A 407 -31.53 -11.46 -30.19
CA ASP A 407 -30.39 -12.18 -30.78
C ASP A 407 -30.33 -13.64 -30.26
N GLU A 408 -29.94 -14.52 -31.15
CA GLU A 408 -29.54 -15.90 -30.84
C GLU A 408 -28.01 -15.92 -30.73
N VAL A 409 -27.49 -16.21 -29.53
CA VAL A 409 -26.04 -16.20 -29.27
C VAL A 409 -25.50 -17.62 -29.23
N TYR A 410 -24.48 -17.87 -30.04
CA TYR A 410 -23.79 -19.15 -30.13
C TYR A 410 -22.36 -19.01 -29.64
N PHE A 411 -21.97 -19.80 -28.65
CA PHE A 411 -20.58 -19.85 -28.12
C PHE A 411 -19.89 -21.12 -28.59
#